data_2fbbc668b24eabf450ca20d7902aa715
#
_entry.id   2fbbc668b24eabf450ca20d7902aa715
#
_cell.length_a   1.000
_cell.length_b   1.000
_cell.length_c   1.000
_cell.angle_alpha   90.00
_cell.angle_beta   90.00
_cell.angle_gamma   90.00
#
_symmetry.space_group_name_H-M   'P 1'
#
loop_
_entity.id
_entity.type
_entity.pdbx_description
1 polymer ?
#
loop_
_entity_poly.entity_id
_entity_poly.type
_entity_poly.pdbx_seq_one_letter_code
_entity_poly.pdbx_strand_id
1 'polypeptide(L)'
;MKQKIVLIGAGSANFGLEAVSDIYRSKILEGSDIVLHDTDEKSLKETQAVADKFKDKFGVNFNVTASTNRKESLKRATVVV
;
A
#
# COMPACT_ATOMS: atom_id res chain seq x y z
N MET A 1 -12.39 3.42 -10.10
CA MET A 1 -11.31 3.37 -11.11
C MET A 1 -10.08 2.69 -10.52
N LYS A 2 -9.54 1.73 -11.23
CA LYS A 2 -8.38 0.98 -10.74
C LYS A 2 -7.08 1.72 -11.03
N GLN A 3 -6.30 1.94 -9.99
CA GLN A 3 -4.99 2.59 -10.06
C GLN A 3 -3.92 1.65 -9.51
N LYS A 4 -2.67 1.90 -9.83
CA LYS A 4 -1.55 1.28 -9.13
C LYS A 4 -0.87 2.35 -8.29
N ILE A 5 -1.04 2.27 -6.99
CA ILE A 5 -0.55 3.27 -6.03
C ILE A 5 0.67 2.71 -5.33
N VAL A 6 1.80 3.38 -5.46
CA VAL A 6 3.06 2.94 -4.84
C VAL A 6 3.39 3.87 -3.68
N LEU A 7 3.58 3.28 -2.49
CA LEU A 7 3.96 4.03 -1.30
C LEU A 7 5.44 3.77 -1.00
N ILE A 8 6.27 4.78 -1.24
CA ILE A 8 7.70 4.70 -1.00
C ILE A 8 7.99 4.99 0.47
N GLY A 9 8.81 4.16 1.10
CA GLY A 9 9.09 4.30 2.53
C GLY A 9 8.00 3.71 3.41
N ALA A 10 7.25 2.76 2.88
CA ALA A 10 6.09 2.18 3.56
C ALA A 10 6.47 1.30 4.76
N GLY A 11 7.76 1.01 4.95
CA GLY A 11 8.23 0.33 6.15
C GLY A 11 8.12 1.18 7.41
N SER A 12 8.00 2.50 7.26
CA SER A 12 7.72 3.38 8.39
C SER A 12 6.25 3.19 8.78
N ALA A 13 6.02 2.65 9.96
CA ALA A 13 4.65 2.33 10.41
C ALA A 13 3.73 3.55 10.37
N ASN A 14 4.23 4.71 10.82
CA ASN A 14 3.39 5.91 10.86
C ASN A 14 2.98 6.34 9.45
N PHE A 15 3.94 6.48 8.55
CA PHE A 15 3.64 6.92 7.19
C PHE A 15 2.84 5.88 6.43
N GLY A 16 3.28 4.62 6.46
CA GLY A 16 2.64 3.56 5.68
C GLY A 16 1.18 3.34 6.07
N LEU A 17 0.91 3.29 7.37
CA LEU A 17 -0.44 3.03 7.85
C LEU A 17 -1.37 4.22 7.66
N GLU A 18 -0.88 5.45 7.83
CA GLU A 18 -1.68 6.64 7.54
C GLU A 18 -2.07 6.72 6.07
N ALA A 19 -1.11 6.51 5.20
CA ALA A 19 -1.36 6.57 3.75
C ALA A 19 -2.35 5.48 3.33
N VAL A 20 -2.18 4.25 3.82
CA VAL A 20 -3.08 3.15 3.49
C VAL A 20 -4.49 3.45 4.02
N SER A 21 -4.61 3.96 5.23
CA SER A 21 -5.91 4.29 5.81
C SER A 21 -6.64 5.33 4.99
N ASP A 22 -5.93 6.37 4.54
CA ASP A 22 -6.52 7.41 3.71
C ASP A 22 -7.00 6.85 2.37
N ILE A 23 -6.21 5.97 1.76
CA ILE A 23 -6.58 5.33 0.50
C ILE A 23 -7.81 4.44 0.69
N TYR A 24 -7.87 3.69 1.79
CA TYR A 24 -9.00 2.80 2.08
C TYR A 24 -10.30 3.56 2.22
N ARG A 25 -10.27 4.82 2.62
CA ARG A 25 -11.48 5.65 2.74
C ARG A 25 -11.97 6.17 1.41
N SER A 26 -11.18 6.06 0.35
CA SER A 26 -11.55 6.58 -0.95
C SER A 26 -12.36 5.55 -1.73
N LYS A 27 -13.62 5.84 -1.97
CA LYS A 27 -14.47 4.98 -2.77
C LYS A 27 -14.08 5.00 -4.24
N ILE A 28 -13.50 6.11 -4.69
CA ILE A 28 -13.06 6.25 -6.08
C ILE A 28 -11.90 5.30 -6.38
N LEU A 29 -11.04 5.07 -5.40
CA LEU A 29 -9.86 4.24 -5.56
C LEU A 29 -10.10 2.77 -5.24
N GLU A 30 -11.27 2.42 -4.73
CA GLU A 30 -11.56 1.03 -4.36
C GLU A 30 -11.34 0.08 -5.53
N GLY A 31 -10.72 -1.05 -5.27
CA GLY A 31 -10.35 -2.02 -6.29
C GLY A 31 -8.94 -1.83 -6.83
N SER A 32 -8.27 -0.74 -6.43
CA SER A 32 -6.92 -0.44 -6.89
C SER A 32 -5.87 -1.35 -6.25
N ASP A 33 -4.69 -1.39 -6.88
CA ASP A 33 -3.53 -2.08 -6.33
C ASP A 33 -2.72 -1.10 -5.50
N ILE A 34 -2.32 -1.51 -4.30
CA ILE A 34 -1.44 -0.74 -3.44
C ILE A 34 -0.14 -1.53 -3.30
N VAL A 35 0.98 -0.92 -3.65
CA VAL A 35 2.30 -1.53 -3.50
C VAL A 35 3.04 -0.80 -2.40
N LEU A 36 3.37 -1.51 -1.34
CA LEU A 36 4.17 -0.98 -0.25
C LEU A 36 5.64 -1.23 -0.58
N HIS A 37 6.43 -0.17 -0.72
CA HIS A 37 7.84 -0.29 -1.04
C HIS A 37 8.71 0.27 0.07
N ASP A 38 9.73 -0.49 0.45
CA ASP A 38 10.77 -0.05 1.36
C ASP A 38 12.00 -0.94 1.15
N THR A 39 13.16 -0.47 1.59
CA THR A 39 14.38 -1.26 1.56
C THR A 39 14.45 -2.22 2.75
N ASP A 40 13.72 -1.95 3.82
CA ASP A 40 13.68 -2.79 5.02
C ASP A 40 12.54 -3.80 4.91
N GLU A 41 12.90 -5.02 4.53
CA GLU A 41 11.92 -6.10 4.30
C GLU A 41 11.13 -6.44 5.55
N LYS A 42 11.77 -6.44 6.72
CA LYS A 42 11.11 -6.81 7.97
C LYS A 42 10.01 -5.80 8.33
N SER A 43 10.35 -4.52 8.29
CA SER A 43 9.38 -3.46 8.58
C SER A 43 8.25 -3.45 7.55
N LEU A 44 8.59 -3.74 6.30
CA LEU A 44 7.63 -3.78 5.22
C LEU A 44 6.59 -4.89 5.43
N LYS A 45 7.03 -6.06 5.86
CA LYS A 45 6.12 -7.17 6.15
C LYS A 45 5.19 -6.86 7.31
N GLU A 46 5.71 -6.17 8.33
CA GLU A 46 4.90 -5.76 9.47
C GLU A 46 3.81 -4.78 9.04
N THR A 47 4.18 -3.80 8.22
CA THR A 47 3.21 -2.83 7.70
C THR A 47 2.16 -3.51 6.85
N GLN A 48 2.57 -4.45 6.00
CA GLN A 48 1.62 -5.18 5.15
C GLN A 48 0.61 -5.97 5.98
N ALA A 49 1.07 -6.63 7.04
CA ALA A 49 0.20 -7.41 7.90
C ALA A 49 -0.88 -6.53 8.54
N VAL A 50 -0.51 -5.34 9.00
CA VAL A 50 -1.47 -4.41 9.60
C VAL A 50 -2.40 -3.83 8.54
N ALA A 51 -1.87 -3.54 7.35
CA ALA A 51 -2.69 -3.05 6.24
C ALA A 51 -3.76 -4.06 5.84
N ASP A 52 -3.43 -5.34 5.85
CA ASP A 52 -4.39 -6.40 5.56
C ASP A 52 -5.50 -6.46 6.62
N LYS A 53 -5.14 -6.30 7.88
CA LYS A 53 -6.12 -6.24 8.96
C LYS A 53 -7.04 -5.03 8.83
N PHE A 54 -6.48 -3.88 8.46
CA PHE A 54 -7.27 -2.67 8.24
C PHE A 54 -8.23 -2.84 7.07
N LYS A 55 -7.81 -3.55 6.04
CA LYS A 55 -8.68 -3.83 4.90
C LYS A 55 -9.94 -4.56 5.33
N ASP A 56 -9.79 -5.57 6.17
CA ASP A 56 -10.94 -6.31 6.71
C ASP A 56 -11.79 -5.41 7.60
N LYS A 57 -11.16 -4.60 8.44
CA LYS A 57 -11.86 -3.71 9.36
C LYS A 57 -12.68 -2.65 8.62
N PHE A 58 -12.13 -2.10 7.54
CA PHE A 58 -12.80 -1.09 6.74
C PHE A 58 -13.82 -1.69 5.78
N GLY A 59 -13.75 -2.99 5.54
CA GLY A 59 -14.67 -3.65 4.61
C GLY A 59 -14.47 -3.24 3.16
N VAL A 60 -13.21 -2.92 2.80
CA VAL A 60 -12.89 -2.44 1.45
C VAL A 60 -12.16 -3.51 0.65
N ASN A 61 -12.16 -3.34 -0.67
CA ASN A 61 -11.54 -4.27 -1.60
C ASN A 61 -10.35 -3.59 -2.29
N PHE A 62 -9.15 -3.87 -1.79
CA PHE A 62 -7.90 -3.42 -2.39
C PHE A 62 -6.95 -4.61 -2.46
N ASN A 63 -6.05 -4.58 -3.44
CA ASN A 63 -5.02 -5.58 -3.56
C ASN A 63 -3.71 -4.99 -3.02
N VAL A 64 -3.27 -5.44 -1.84
CA VAL A 64 -2.09 -4.89 -1.18
C VAL A 64 -0.94 -5.86 -1.31
N THR A 65 0.17 -5.40 -1.87
CA THR A 65 1.39 -6.18 -2.01
C THR A 65 2.57 -5.39 -1.45
N ALA A 66 3.68 -6.05 -1.22
CA ALA A 66 4.89 -5.42 -0.71
C ALA A 66 6.09 -5.87 -1.54
N SER A 67 7.04 -4.95 -1.77
CA SER A 67 8.23 -5.26 -2.55
C SER A 67 9.39 -4.40 -2.09
N THR A 68 10.57 -5.01 -2.00
CA THR A 68 11.83 -4.30 -1.76
C THR A 68 12.50 -3.88 -3.06
N ASN A 69 11.96 -4.31 -4.19
CA ASN A 69 12.49 -3.99 -5.51
C ASN A 69 11.84 -2.71 -6.04
N ARG A 70 12.58 -1.61 -6.04
CA ARG A 70 12.07 -0.31 -6.44
C ARG A 70 11.61 -0.29 -7.91
N LYS A 71 12.39 -0.87 -8.79
CA LYS A 71 12.09 -0.89 -10.22
C LYS A 71 10.79 -1.64 -10.48
N GLU A 72 10.62 -2.77 -9.84
CA GLU A 72 9.41 -3.57 -9.97
C GLU A 72 8.20 -2.83 -9.37
N SER A 73 8.38 -2.21 -8.21
CA SER A 73 7.32 -1.47 -7.54
C SER A 73 6.78 -0.34 -8.39
N LEU A 74 7.66 0.38 -9.08
CA LEU A 74 7.28 1.54 -9.89
C LEU A 74 6.76 1.19 -11.27
N LYS A 75 6.87 -0.06 -11.69
CA LYS A 75 6.43 -0.47 -13.01
C LYS A 75 4.92 -0.27 -13.16
N ARG A 76 4.53 0.52 -14.15
CA ARG A 76 3.13 0.86 -14.43
C ARG A 76 2.42 1.57 -13.29
N ALA A 77 3.17 2.21 -12.40
CA ALA A 77 2.56 2.98 -11.31
C ALA A 77 1.81 4.19 -11.89
N THR A 78 0.61 4.42 -11.39
CA THR A 78 -0.18 5.59 -11.78
C THR A 78 -0.09 6.68 -10.72
N VAL A 79 0.18 6.32 -9.47
CA VAL A 79 0.36 7.27 -8.38
C VAL A 79 1.55 6.80 -7.53
N VAL A 80 2.45 7.73 -7.19
CA VAL A 80 3.59 7.46 -6.31
C VAL A 80 3.57 8.47 -5.18
N VAL A 81 3.61 7.96 -3.97
CA VAL A 81 3.59 8.80 -2.77
C VAL A 81 4.88 8.65 -1.96
#